data_7c5be7dc8f651eba6e47aae242b61f67
#
_entry.id   7c5be7dc8f651eba6e47aae242b61f67
#
_cell.length_a   1.000
_cell.length_b   1.000
_cell.length_c   1.000
_cell.angle_alpha   90.00
_cell.angle_beta   90.00
_cell.angle_gamma   90.00
#
_symmetry.space_group_name_H-M   'P 1'
#
loop_
_entity.id
_entity.type
_entity.pdbx_description
1 polymer ?
#
loop_
_entity_poly.entity_id
_entity_poly.type
_entity_poly.pdbx_seq_one_letter_code
_entity_poly.pdbx_strand_id
1 'polypeptide(L)'
;MDLKAQMGQFLAPEFTLAQLAENLFQAETDPDRVVMRQWIYGEEETCRELTRAQVNNRIKVVAARLQQVAEPGTRVAILAGNSPEYVFGFLGALYAGMVPIPLYDPNEPGHSDHLKACL
;
A
#
# COMPACT_ATOMS: atom_id res chain seq x y z
N MET A 1 -25.08 3.61 19.73
CA MET A 1 -24.55 3.64 18.36
C MET A 1 -24.57 2.24 17.79
N ASP A 2 -25.23 2.07 16.67
CA ASP A 2 -25.42 0.73 16.10
C ASP A 2 -24.16 0.29 15.33
N LEU A 3 -23.47 -0.70 15.88
CA LEU A 3 -22.27 -1.28 15.27
C LEU A 3 -22.55 -1.83 13.87
N LYS A 4 -23.74 -2.40 13.67
CA LYS A 4 -24.15 -2.96 12.38
C LYS A 4 -24.29 -1.86 11.30
N ALA A 5 -24.82 -0.70 11.67
CA ALA A 5 -24.90 0.45 10.76
C ALA A 5 -23.50 1.00 10.42
N GLN A 6 -22.60 1.04 11.40
CA GLN A 6 -21.21 1.44 11.16
C GLN A 6 -20.49 0.47 10.23
N MET A 7 -20.62 -0.82 10.46
CA MET A 7 -20.02 -1.84 9.60
C MET A 7 -20.60 -1.81 8.19
N GLY A 8 -21.91 -1.57 8.06
CA GLY A 8 -22.56 -1.42 6.77
C GLY A 8 -22.03 -0.25 5.96
N GLN A 9 -21.62 0.83 6.63
CA GLN A 9 -21.01 1.99 5.99
C GLN A 9 -19.66 1.64 5.35
N PHE A 10 -18.86 0.77 5.98
CA PHE A 10 -17.57 0.32 5.46
C PHE A 10 -17.70 -0.83 4.45
N LEU A 11 -18.77 -1.60 4.52
CA LEU A 11 -18.99 -2.77 3.69
C LEU A 11 -19.94 -2.53 2.52
N ALA A 12 -20.38 -1.30 2.29
CA ALA A 12 -21.24 -0.95 1.16
C ALA A 12 -20.56 -1.30 -0.16
N PRO A 13 -21.30 -1.85 -1.17
CA PRO A 13 -20.70 -2.26 -2.43
C PRO A 13 -19.94 -1.17 -3.17
N GLU A 14 -20.34 0.09 -3.01
CA GLU A 14 -19.65 1.24 -3.61
C GLU A 14 -18.41 1.68 -2.83
N PHE A 15 -18.15 1.09 -1.66
CA PHE A 15 -17.03 1.47 -0.79
C PHE A 15 -15.87 0.50 -0.98
N THR A 16 -14.90 0.89 -1.80
CA THR A 16 -13.74 0.07 -2.11
C THR A 16 -12.62 0.22 -1.07
N LEU A 17 -11.66 -0.71 -1.07
CA LEU A 17 -10.45 -0.58 -0.25
C LEU A 17 -9.65 0.67 -0.60
N ALA A 18 -9.65 1.08 -1.87
CA ALA A 18 -9.00 2.33 -2.29
C ALA A 18 -9.66 3.54 -1.65
N GLN A 19 -10.99 3.59 -1.64
CA GLN A 19 -11.73 4.66 -0.98
C GLN A 19 -11.52 4.67 0.52
N LEU A 20 -11.49 3.51 1.15
CA LEU A 20 -11.20 3.38 2.57
C LEU A 20 -9.80 3.92 2.89
N ALA A 21 -8.79 3.51 2.13
CA ALA A 21 -7.42 3.99 2.31
C ALA A 21 -7.33 5.51 2.09
N GLU A 22 -8.00 6.03 1.06
CA GLU A 22 -8.06 7.46 0.81
C GLU A 22 -8.66 8.21 2.00
N ASN A 23 -9.76 7.72 2.54
CA ASN A 23 -10.41 8.33 3.71
C ASN A 23 -9.50 8.30 4.93
N LEU A 24 -8.80 7.18 5.16
CA LEU A 24 -7.88 7.04 6.29
C LEU A 24 -6.69 8.01 6.19
N PHE A 25 -6.17 8.22 4.99
CA PHE A 25 -4.98 9.06 4.81
C PHE A 25 -5.28 10.53 4.53
N GLN A 26 -6.47 10.85 4.06
CA GLN A 26 -6.85 12.23 3.72
C GLN A 26 -7.80 12.88 4.72
N ALA A 27 -8.61 12.10 5.42
CA ALA A 27 -9.62 12.63 6.33
C ALA A 27 -9.04 13.27 7.60
N GLU A 28 -7.79 13.02 7.88
CA GLU A 28 -7.15 13.58 9.06
C GLU A 28 -6.61 14.98 8.79
N THR A 29 -6.81 15.85 9.76
CA THR A 29 -6.48 17.28 9.64
C THR A 29 -5.00 17.58 9.85
N ASP A 30 -4.21 16.59 10.30
CA ASP A 30 -2.78 16.76 10.54
C ASP A 30 -1.94 16.02 9.51
N PRO A 31 -1.55 16.67 8.40
CA PRO A 31 -0.75 16.05 7.35
C PRO A 31 0.69 15.77 7.78
N ASP A 32 1.18 16.42 8.82
CA ASP A 32 2.55 16.29 9.30
C ASP A 32 2.72 15.20 10.36
N ARG A 33 1.63 14.54 10.72
CA ARG A 33 1.69 13.44 11.67
C ARG A 33 2.46 12.27 11.07
N VAL A 34 3.43 11.76 11.82
CA VAL A 34 4.17 10.55 11.44
C VAL A 34 3.25 9.34 11.55
N VAL A 35 3.04 8.64 10.44
CA VAL A 35 2.17 7.46 10.38
C VAL A 35 2.92 6.17 10.07
N MET A 36 4.18 6.28 9.68
CA MET A 36 5.02 5.13 9.34
C MET A 36 6.44 5.36 9.83
N ARG A 37 7.04 4.32 10.42
CA ARG A 37 8.45 4.31 10.80
C ARG A 37 9.08 3.03 10.29
N GLN A 38 10.24 3.17 9.64
CA GLN A 38 11.06 2.04 9.22
C GLN A 38 12.39 2.10 9.97
N TRP A 39 12.64 1.09 10.77
CA TRP A 39 13.93 0.93 11.44
C TRP A 39 14.87 0.19 10.51
N ILE A 40 16.04 0.78 10.27
CA ILE A 40 17.07 0.21 9.41
C ILE A 40 18.26 -0.16 10.30
N TYR A 41 18.55 -1.46 10.40
CA TYR A 41 19.62 -2.00 11.21
C TYR A 41 20.84 -2.25 10.33
N GLY A 42 21.94 -1.61 10.66
CA GLY A 42 23.21 -1.73 9.97
C GLY A 42 24.35 -1.41 10.95
N GLU A 43 25.45 -0.86 10.46
CA GLU A 43 26.53 -0.38 11.33
C GLU A 43 26.03 0.72 12.27
N GLU A 44 25.13 1.57 11.76
CA GLU A 44 24.40 2.52 12.55
C GLU A 44 22.90 2.24 12.43
N GLU A 45 22.19 2.26 13.56
CA GLU A 45 20.75 2.13 13.58
C GLU A 45 20.12 3.46 13.14
N THR A 46 19.30 3.42 12.09
CA THR A 46 18.60 4.61 11.58
C THR A 46 17.10 4.36 11.53
N CYS A 47 16.34 5.44 11.63
CA CYS A 47 14.89 5.39 11.53
C CYS A 47 14.42 6.33 10.42
N ARG A 48 13.69 5.77 9.46
CA ARG A 48 13.02 6.55 8.43
C ARG A 48 11.59 6.81 8.87
N GLU A 49 11.22 8.07 8.98
CA GLU A 49 9.87 8.48 9.35
C GLU A 49 9.14 9.07 8.15
N LEU A 50 7.88 8.71 8.00
CA LEU A 50 7.02 9.21 6.93
C LEU A 50 5.76 9.80 7.52
N THR A 51 5.45 11.01 7.09
CA THR A 51 4.22 11.70 7.49
C THR A 51 3.03 11.21 6.67
N ARG A 52 1.84 11.52 7.15
CA ARG A 52 0.60 11.21 6.43
C ARG A 52 0.62 11.79 5.01
N ALA A 53 1.02 13.04 4.86
CA ALA A 53 1.10 13.68 3.55
C ALA A 53 2.09 12.98 2.61
N GLN A 54 3.24 12.57 3.13
CA GLN A 54 4.26 11.87 2.36
C GLN A 54 3.75 10.50 1.90
N VAL A 55 3.13 9.73 2.79
CA VAL A 55 2.56 8.41 2.46
C VAL A 55 1.49 8.55 1.39
N ASN A 56 0.55 9.47 1.59
CA ASN A 56 -0.52 9.71 0.64
C ASN A 56 0.01 10.11 -0.74
N ASN A 57 0.99 11.00 -0.78
CA ASN A 57 1.61 11.42 -2.03
C ASN A 57 2.30 10.27 -2.77
N ARG A 58 3.04 9.43 -2.04
CA ARG A 58 3.72 8.27 -2.61
C ARG A 58 2.73 7.25 -3.19
N ILE A 59 1.65 6.99 -2.49
CA ILE A 59 0.58 6.10 -2.98
C ILE A 59 0.01 6.62 -4.30
N LYS A 60 -0.29 7.90 -4.37
CA LYS A 60 -0.85 8.54 -5.57
C LYS A 60 0.14 8.54 -6.74
N VAL A 61 1.42 8.75 -6.48
CA VAL A 61 2.47 8.69 -7.50
C VAL A 61 2.55 7.28 -8.10
N VAL A 62 2.55 6.25 -7.26
CA VAL A 62 2.56 4.86 -7.73
C VAL A 62 1.31 4.57 -8.55
N ALA A 63 0.14 4.98 -8.09
CA ALA A 63 -1.11 4.79 -8.81
C ALA A 63 -1.08 5.43 -10.20
N ALA A 64 -0.60 6.68 -10.29
CA ALA A 64 -0.49 7.39 -11.56
C ALA A 64 0.47 6.68 -12.53
N ARG A 65 1.58 6.17 -12.03
CA ARG A 65 2.55 5.42 -12.86
C ARG A 65 1.95 4.12 -13.37
N LEU A 66 1.24 3.40 -12.52
CA LEU A 66 0.58 2.15 -12.94
C LEU A 66 -0.47 2.39 -14.02
N GLN A 67 -1.25 3.46 -13.90
CA GLN A 67 -2.26 3.81 -14.90
C GLN A 67 -1.66 4.15 -16.26
N GLN A 68 -0.39 4.57 -16.31
CA GLN A 68 0.30 4.84 -17.57
C GLN A 68 0.75 3.58 -18.30
N VAL A 69 0.91 2.46 -17.59
CA VAL A 69 1.52 1.24 -18.16
C VAL A 69 0.57 0.05 -18.25
N ALA A 70 -0.60 0.12 -17.62
CA ALA A 70 -1.54 -1.00 -17.60
C ALA A 70 -2.98 -0.52 -17.50
N GLU A 71 -3.90 -1.39 -17.88
CA GLU A 71 -5.34 -1.14 -17.81
C GLU A 71 -5.90 -1.47 -16.42
N PRO A 72 -7.05 -0.88 -16.04
CA PRO A 72 -7.76 -1.29 -14.83
C PRO A 72 -8.05 -2.80 -14.83
N GLY A 73 -7.97 -3.42 -13.65
CA GLY A 73 -8.16 -4.86 -13.50
C GLY A 73 -6.89 -5.69 -13.71
N THR A 74 -5.80 -5.07 -14.18
CA THR A 74 -4.52 -5.75 -14.34
C THR A 74 -3.99 -6.22 -12.98
N ARG A 75 -3.39 -7.40 -12.94
CA ARG A 75 -2.71 -7.92 -11.75
C ARG A 75 -1.33 -7.31 -11.64
N VAL A 76 -1.01 -6.81 -10.45
CA VAL A 76 0.28 -6.17 -10.17
C VAL A 76 1.00 -6.94 -9.08
N ALA A 77 2.12 -7.55 -9.42
CA ALA A 77 2.94 -8.27 -8.44
C ALA A 77 3.73 -7.27 -7.58
N ILE A 78 3.63 -7.42 -6.27
CA ILE A 78 4.35 -6.60 -5.31
C ILE A 78 5.53 -7.43 -4.78
N LEU A 79 6.72 -7.10 -5.25
CA LEU A 79 7.96 -7.84 -4.94
C LEU A 79 8.83 -7.12 -3.91
N ALA A 80 8.25 -6.24 -3.12
CA ALA A 80 8.95 -5.52 -2.07
C ALA A 80 8.96 -6.33 -0.77
N GLY A 81 10.02 -6.14 0.01
CA GLY A 81 10.12 -6.70 1.34
C GLY A 81 9.30 -5.90 2.36
N ASN A 82 9.61 -6.10 3.63
CA ASN A 82 8.94 -5.41 4.74
C ASN A 82 9.41 -3.96 4.83
N SER A 83 8.82 -3.11 4.01
CA SER A 83 9.21 -1.71 3.85
C SER A 83 8.01 -0.82 3.54
N PRO A 84 8.13 0.51 3.66
CA PRO A 84 7.08 1.43 3.23
C PRO A 84 6.74 1.28 1.73
N GLU A 85 7.69 0.92 0.91
CA GLU A 85 7.50 0.71 -0.53
C GLU A 85 6.47 -0.38 -0.83
N TYR A 86 6.39 -1.42 0.03
CA TYR A 86 5.36 -2.45 -0.07
C TYR A 86 3.96 -1.83 0.05
N VAL A 87 3.77 -0.95 1.04
CA VAL A 87 2.48 -0.27 1.25
C VAL A 87 2.15 0.64 0.07
N PHE A 88 3.13 1.37 -0.45
CA PHE A 88 2.92 2.26 -1.59
C PHE A 88 2.52 1.48 -2.84
N GLY A 89 3.17 0.34 -3.08
CA GLY A 89 2.83 -0.54 -4.20
C GLY A 89 1.45 -1.15 -4.07
N PHE A 90 1.13 -1.68 -2.91
CA PHE A 90 -0.15 -2.33 -2.63
C PHE A 90 -1.31 -1.34 -2.76
N LEU A 91 -1.27 -0.25 -2.03
CA LEU A 91 -2.33 0.76 -2.05
C LEU A 91 -2.36 1.54 -3.37
N GLY A 92 -1.20 1.77 -3.97
CA GLY A 92 -1.13 2.41 -5.29
C GLY A 92 -1.80 1.58 -6.37
N ALA A 93 -1.64 0.25 -6.34
CA ALA A 93 -2.33 -0.65 -7.26
C ALA A 93 -3.85 -0.58 -7.06
N LEU A 94 -4.32 -0.58 -5.81
CA LEU A 94 -5.75 -0.43 -5.51
C LEU A 94 -6.29 0.91 -6.01
N TYR A 95 -5.57 2.00 -5.79
CA TYR A 95 -5.95 3.34 -6.25
C TYR A 95 -6.05 3.41 -7.78
N ALA A 96 -5.17 2.67 -8.46
CA ALA A 96 -5.17 2.61 -9.93
C ALA A 96 -6.30 1.71 -10.50
N GLY A 97 -7.09 1.08 -9.63
CA GLY A 97 -8.12 0.14 -10.05
C GLY A 97 -7.58 -1.22 -10.47
N MET A 98 -6.40 -1.58 -9.99
CA MET A 98 -5.72 -2.84 -10.31
C MET A 98 -5.78 -3.81 -9.15
N VAL A 99 -5.31 -5.04 -9.36
CA VAL A 99 -5.33 -6.11 -8.37
C VAL A 99 -3.91 -6.34 -7.85
N PRO A 100 -3.58 -5.90 -6.63
CA PRO A 100 -2.27 -6.16 -6.07
C PRO A 100 -2.13 -7.62 -5.64
N ILE A 101 -1.02 -8.25 -6.01
CA ILE A 101 -0.67 -9.60 -5.61
C ILE A 101 0.62 -9.53 -4.81
N PRO A 102 0.55 -9.61 -3.47
CA PRO A 102 1.73 -9.57 -2.64
C PRO A 102 2.51 -10.88 -2.79
N LEU A 103 3.78 -10.73 -3.12
CA LEU A 103 4.72 -11.84 -3.24
C LEU A 103 5.94 -11.55 -2.35
N TYR A 104 6.86 -12.50 -2.29
CA TYR A 104 8.06 -12.33 -1.48
C TYR A 104 9.13 -11.57 -2.25
N ASP A 105 10.02 -10.89 -1.49
CA ASP A 105 11.20 -10.28 -2.05
C ASP A 105 12.10 -11.37 -2.65
N PRO A 106 12.37 -11.34 -3.97
CA PRO A 106 13.18 -12.38 -4.62
C PRO A 106 14.65 -12.36 -4.18
N ASN A 107 15.10 -11.29 -3.52
CA ASN A 107 16.46 -11.18 -3.01
C ASN A 107 16.65 -11.88 -1.67
N GLU A 108 15.59 -12.28 -0.99
CA GLU A 108 15.66 -13.02 0.26
C GLU A 108 15.87 -14.52 -0.03
N PRO A 109 16.71 -15.21 0.78
CA PRO A 109 16.96 -16.63 0.57
C PRO A 109 15.69 -17.47 0.59
N GLY A 110 15.53 -18.34 -0.40
CA GLY A 110 14.38 -19.23 -0.54
C GLY A 110 13.14 -18.61 -1.17
N HIS A 111 13.04 -17.31 -1.27
CA HIS A 111 11.85 -16.65 -1.83
C HIS A 111 11.76 -16.75 -3.34
N SER A 112 12.89 -16.89 -4.04
CA SER A 112 12.89 -17.02 -5.49
C SER A 112 12.16 -18.29 -5.97
N ASP A 113 12.29 -19.39 -5.24
CA ASP A 113 11.60 -20.64 -5.58
C ASP A 113 10.10 -20.53 -5.35
N HIS A 114 9.71 -19.90 -4.25
CA HIS A 114 8.30 -19.64 -3.98
C HIS A 114 7.69 -18.71 -5.03
N LEU A 115 8.41 -17.69 -5.44
CA LEU A 115 7.99 -16.76 -6.48
C LEU A 115 7.73 -17.48 -7.79
N LYS A 116 8.63 -18.38 -8.20
CA LYS A 116 8.46 -19.21 -9.41
C LYS A 116 7.21 -20.07 -9.33
N ALA A 117 6.91 -20.61 -8.17
CA ALA A 117 5.71 -21.43 -7.96
C ALA A 117 4.42 -20.61 -8.04
N CYS A 118 4.44 -19.32 -7.68
CA CYS A 118 3.29 -18.42 -7.70
C CYS A 118 3.02 -17.83 -9.09
N LEU A 119 4.03 -17.74 -9.92
CA LEU A 119 3.92 -17.20 -11.28
C LEU A 119 3.61 -18.29 -12.30
#